data_905c71d8051cef6448ba0249bff2cafb
#
_entry.id   905c71d8051cef6448ba0249bff2cafb
#
_cell.length_a   1.000
_cell.length_b   1.000
_cell.length_c   1.000
_cell.angle_alpha   90.00
_cell.angle_beta   90.00
_cell.angle_gamma   90.00
#
_symmetry.space_group_name_H-M   'P 1'
#
loop_
_entity.id
_entity.type
_entity.pdbx_description
1 polymer ?
#
loop_
_entity_poly.entity_id
_entity_poly.type
_entity_poly.pdbx_seq_one_letter_code
_entity_poly.pdbx_strand_id
1 'polypeptide(L)'
;MTNGLPKHERLKGRHWFGVLFEQGRSIKRFPLKLVHTPVPEASQNLFGVSVPKRNVPAAVRRNRIKRQIREAYRLNKSIAEAHEFGALFFIYQGRESLPYTRIEQLVKELLLSYNNSIKKKNVVDEI
;
A
#
# COMPACT_ATOMS: atom_id res chain seq x y z
N MET A 1 -19.34 -10.16 9.35
CA MET A 1 -17.93 -10.05 9.69
C MET A 1 -17.23 -9.11 8.75
N THR A 2 -16.48 -8.20 9.28
CA THR A 2 -15.79 -7.30 8.45
C THR A 2 -14.58 -7.92 7.89
N ASN A 3 -14.40 -7.82 6.66
CA ASN A 3 -13.39 -8.56 6.01
C ASN A 3 -12.50 -7.72 5.18
N GLY A 4 -12.05 -6.66 5.77
CA GLY A 4 -11.12 -5.79 5.15
C GLY A 4 -11.77 -4.78 4.23
N LEU A 5 -11.09 -4.40 3.19
CA LEU A 5 -11.54 -3.31 2.33
C LEU A 5 -12.64 -3.73 1.37
N PRO A 6 -13.59 -2.82 1.08
CA PRO A 6 -14.57 -3.05 0.03
C PRO A 6 -13.88 -3.33 -1.31
N LYS A 7 -14.57 -4.05 -2.17
CA LYS A 7 -14.01 -4.43 -3.48
C LYS A 7 -13.57 -3.24 -4.33
N HIS A 8 -14.30 -2.15 -4.27
CA HIS A 8 -14.00 -0.97 -5.10
C HIS A 8 -12.74 -0.22 -4.67
N GLU A 9 -12.21 -0.53 -3.47
CA GLU A 9 -10.95 0.04 -3.00
C GLU A 9 -9.76 -0.86 -3.27
N ARG A 10 -9.97 -2.05 -3.86
CA ARG A 10 -8.89 -3.00 -4.10
C ARG A 10 -8.39 -2.89 -5.53
N LEU A 11 -7.05 -2.98 -5.67
CA LEU A 11 -6.44 -3.08 -6.98
C LEU A 11 -6.74 -4.44 -7.57
N LYS A 12 -7.22 -4.46 -8.80
CA LYS A 12 -7.53 -5.69 -9.51
C LYS A 12 -6.99 -5.66 -10.91
N GLY A 13 -6.58 -6.85 -11.39
CA GLY A 13 -6.21 -7.05 -12.76
C GLY A 13 -4.78 -6.69 -13.09
N ARG A 14 -4.34 -7.23 -14.21
CA ARG A 14 -2.95 -7.08 -14.68
C ARG A 14 -2.62 -5.67 -15.11
N HIS A 15 -3.63 -4.92 -15.53
CA HIS A 15 -3.43 -3.56 -16.00
C HIS A 15 -2.71 -2.70 -14.95
N TRP A 16 -3.21 -2.75 -13.69
CA TRP A 16 -2.62 -1.93 -12.64
C TRP A 16 -1.23 -2.38 -12.26
N PHE A 17 -0.94 -3.69 -12.31
CA PHE A 17 0.40 -4.16 -12.06
C PHE A 17 1.39 -3.60 -13.07
N GLY A 18 1.02 -3.61 -14.36
CA GLY A 18 1.86 -3.02 -15.40
C GLY A 18 2.12 -1.55 -15.18
N VAL A 19 1.08 -0.78 -14.88
CA VAL A 19 1.21 0.66 -14.63
C VAL A 19 2.10 0.93 -13.44
N LEU A 20 1.92 0.19 -12.34
CA LEU A 20 2.72 0.35 -11.14
C LEU A 20 4.18 0.04 -11.37
N PHE A 21 4.50 -0.98 -12.15
CA PHE A 21 5.88 -1.34 -12.43
C PHE A 21 6.56 -0.35 -13.37
N GLU A 22 5.83 0.21 -14.32
CA GLU A 22 6.41 1.15 -15.30
C GLU A 22 6.46 2.59 -14.81
N GLN A 23 5.43 3.03 -14.09
CA GLN A 23 5.27 4.43 -13.72
C GLN A 23 5.27 4.68 -12.23
N GLY A 24 5.23 3.62 -11.45
CA GLY A 24 5.12 3.74 -10.01
C GLY A 24 6.40 4.24 -9.35
N ARG A 25 6.22 4.98 -8.28
CA ARG A 25 7.31 5.37 -7.39
C ARG A 25 7.27 4.46 -6.18
N SER A 26 8.39 4.32 -5.49
CA SER A 26 8.44 3.45 -4.32
C SER A 26 9.00 4.14 -3.11
N ILE A 27 8.47 3.75 -1.94
CA ILE A 27 8.95 4.17 -0.64
C ILE A 27 9.22 2.91 0.15
N LYS A 28 10.38 2.82 0.79
CA LYS A 28 10.79 1.61 1.46
C LYS A 28 10.90 1.81 2.97
N ARG A 29 10.32 0.88 3.70
CA ARG A 29 10.50 0.74 5.16
C ARG A 29 10.57 -0.76 5.42
N PHE A 30 11.77 -1.32 5.28
CA PHE A 30 11.94 -2.77 5.37
C PHE A 30 11.25 -3.33 6.61
N PRO A 31 10.50 -4.43 6.54
CA PRO A 31 10.33 -5.31 5.37
C PRO A 31 9.17 -4.92 4.43
N LEU A 32 8.60 -3.73 4.54
CA LEU A 32 7.55 -3.26 3.64
C LEU A 32 8.08 -2.30 2.60
N LYS A 33 7.48 -2.35 1.43
CA LYS A 33 7.72 -1.41 0.34
C LYS A 33 6.36 -0.97 -0.18
N LEU A 34 6.19 0.32 -0.39
CA LEU A 34 4.97 0.87 -1.00
C LEU A 34 5.30 1.36 -2.39
N VAL A 35 4.63 0.80 -3.39
CA VAL A 35 4.71 1.28 -4.77
C VAL A 35 3.41 2.01 -5.06
N HIS A 36 3.50 3.21 -5.59
CA HIS A 36 2.30 4.02 -5.81
C HIS A 36 2.35 4.79 -7.12
N THR A 37 1.18 5.09 -7.66
CA THR A 37 1.04 5.92 -8.84
C THR A 37 -0.29 6.69 -8.75
N PRO A 38 -0.37 7.92 -9.27
CA PRO A 38 -1.62 8.66 -9.23
C PRO A 38 -2.67 8.03 -10.14
N VAL A 39 -3.92 8.14 -9.74
CA VAL A 39 -5.07 7.69 -10.53
C VAL A 39 -6.09 8.83 -10.50
N PRO A 40 -5.93 9.84 -11.38
CA PRO A 40 -6.73 11.07 -11.30
C PRO A 40 -8.24 10.86 -11.36
N GLU A 41 -8.69 9.85 -12.08
CA GLU A 41 -10.11 9.55 -12.21
C GLU A 41 -10.71 8.78 -11.04
N ALA A 42 -9.88 8.36 -10.10
CA ALA A 42 -10.37 7.58 -8.96
C ALA A 42 -11.10 8.45 -7.96
N SER A 43 -12.15 7.91 -7.34
CA SER A 43 -12.87 8.58 -6.27
C SER A 43 -12.32 8.24 -4.89
N GLN A 44 -11.34 7.36 -4.84
CA GLN A 44 -10.68 6.93 -3.60
C GLN A 44 -9.38 6.21 -3.93
N ASN A 45 -8.52 6.03 -2.94
CA ASN A 45 -7.30 5.26 -3.13
C ASN A 45 -7.61 3.79 -3.38
N LEU A 46 -6.83 3.18 -4.27
CA LEU A 46 -6.94 1.75 -4.58
C LEU A 46 -5.81 1.03 -3.85
N PHE A 47 -6.12 -0.08 -3.23
CA PHE A 47 -5.18 -0.82 -2.39
C PHE A 47 -4.87 -2.20 -2.95
N GLY A 48 -3.59 -2.58 -2.91
CA GLY A 48 -3.14 -3.92 -3.22
C GLY A 48 -2.02 -4.35 -2.28
N VAL A 49 -1.85 -5.65 -2.12
CA VAL A 49 -0.81 -6.21 -1.27
C VAL A 49 -0.26 -7.49 -1.87
N SER A 50 1.05 -7.67 -1.76
CA SER A 50 1.73 -8.89 -2.19
C SER A 50 2.71 -9.36 -1.13
N VAL A 51 2.69 -10.66 -0.87
CA VAL A 51 3.68 -11.34 -0.04
C VAL A 51 4.28 -12.42 -0.94
N PRO A 52 5.45 -12.17 -1.56
CA PRO A 52 6.02 -13.12 -2.52
C PRO A 52 6.25 -14.50 -1.91
N LYS A 53 5.89 -15.53 -2.68
CA LYS A 53 6.01 -16.91 -2.26
C LYS A 53 7.46 -17.29 -1.97
N ARG A 54 8.40 -16.73 -2.71
CA ARG A 54 9.83 -17.00 -2.50
C ARG A 54 10.32 -16.54 -1.13
N ASN A 55 9.69 -15.50 -0.56
CA ASN A 55 10.08 -14.99 0.76
C ASN A 55 9.34 -15.71 1.88
N VAL A 56 8.08 -16.03 1.65
CA VAL A 56 7.23 -16.72 2.64
C VAL A 56 6.52 -17.87 1.93
N PRO A 57 7.15 -19.06 1.87
CA PRO A 57 6.60 -20.19 1.12
C PRO A 57 5.27 -20.74 1.64
N ALA A 58 5.05 -20.68 2.95
CA ALA A 58 3.83 -21.22 3.54
C ALA A 58 2.64 -20.32 3.25
N ALA A 59 1.63 -20.87 2.57
CA ALA A 59 0.44 -20.12 2.19
C ALA A 59 -0.30 -19.52 3.39
N VAL A 60 -0.37 -20.27 4.49
CA VAL A 60 -1.04 -19.80 5.71
C VAL A 60 -0.37 -18.55 6.25
N ARG A 61 0.96 -18.53 6.28
CA ARG A 61 1.72 -17.37 6.74
C ARG A 61 1.56 -16.19 5.79
N ARG A 62 1.61 -16.43 4.47
CA ARG A 62 1.40 -15.35 3.49
C ARG A 62 0.04 -14.70 3.69
N ASN A 63 -0.99 -15.49 3.84
CA ASN A 63 -2.35 -14.98 4.00
C ASN A 63 -2.49 -14.18 5.31
N ARG A 64 -1.82 -14.64 6.36
CA ARG A 64 -1.82 -13.93 7.64
C ARG A 64 -1.15 -12.55 7.50
N ILE A 65 0.00 -12.49 6.85
CA ILE A 65 0.71 -11.23 6.64
C ILE A 65 -0.12 -10.28 5.78
N LYS A 66 -0.73 -10.79 4.70
CA LYS A 66 -1.61 -9.97 3.86
C LYS A 66 -2.76 -9.39 4.67
N ARG A 67 -3.36 -10.20 5.54
CA ARG A 67 -4.47 -9.76 6.39
C ARG A 67 -4.01 -8.66 7.34
N GLN A 68 -2.84 -8.81 7.93
CA GLN A 68 -2.28 -7.79 8.82
C GLN A 68 -2.06 -6.47 8.10
N ILE A 69 -1.48 -6.51 6.92
CA ILE A 69 -1.23 -5.30 6.13
C ILE A 69 -2.54 -4.65 5.72
N ARG A 70 -3.50 -5.44 5.25
CA ARG A 70 -4.82 -4.95 4.85
C ARG A 70 -5.54 -4.28 6.01
N GLU A 71 -5.50 -4.89 7.19
CA GLU A 71 -6.15 -4.35 8.38
C GLU A 71 -5.48 -3.04 8.81
N ALA A 72 -4.15 -3.01 8.81
CA ALA A 72 -3.41 -1.80 9.15
C ALA A 72 -3.75 -0.66 8.19
N TYR A 73 -3.83 -0.95 6.89
CA TYR A 73 -4.22 0.05 5.90
C TYR A 73 -5.66 0.52 6.14
N ARG A 74 -6.59 -0.41 6.35
CA ARG A 74 -8.00 -0.07 6.56
C ARG A 74 -8.19 0.91 7.70
N LEU A 75 -7.46 0.68 8.80
CA LEU A 75 -7.57 1.52 10.00
C LEU A 75 -6.87 2.87 9.87
N ASN A 76 -5.93 2.99 8.95
CA ASN A 76 -5.09 4.19 8.84
C ASN A 76 -5.16 4.87 7.48
N LYS A 77 -6.05 4.44 6.60
CA LYS A 77 -6.09 4.93 5.21
C LYS A 77 -6.38 6.42 5.10
N SER A 78 -7.02 7.02 6.10
CA SER A 78 -7.30 8.45 6.09
C SER A 78 -6.03 9.30 6.04
N ILE A 79 -4.90 8.77 6.49
CA ILE A 79 -3.61 9.46 6.41
C ILE A 79 -3.28 9.80 4.94
N ALA A 80 -3.65 8.92 4.01
CA ALA A 80 -3.33 9.07 2.60
C ALA A 80 -4.45 9.72 1.78
N GLU A 81 -5.52 10.19 2.42
CA GLU A 81 -6.68 10.73 1.73
C GLU A 81 -6.70 12.27 1.65
N ALA A 82 -5.62 12.92 2.05
CA ALA A 82 -5.57 14.38 2.12
C ALA A 82 -5.39 15.05 0.75
N HIS A 83 -5.00 14.30 -0.27
CA HIS A 83 -4.67 14.81 -1.59
C HIS A 83 -5.30 13.97 -2.68
N GLU A 84 -4.75 14.05 -3.91
CA GLU A 84 -5.21 13.23 -5.01
C GLU A 84 -5.15 11.76 -4.69
N PHE A 85 -6.08 10.99 -5.24
CA PHE A 85 -6.13 9.56 -5.03
C PHE A 85 -5.14 8.84 -5.96
N GLY A 86 -4.72 7.66 -5.52
CA GLY A 86 -3.77 6.87 -6.26
C GLY A 86 -3.92 5.39 -6.00
N ALA A 87 -3.12 4.60 -6.71
CA ALA A 87 -2.98 3.18 -6.47
C ALA A 87 -1.82 2.98 -5.49
N LEU A 88 -2.09 2.29 -4.40
CA LEU A 88 -1.13 2.03 -3.34
C LEU A 88 -0.94 0.52 -3.23
N PHE A 89 0.26 0.04 -3.57
CA PHE A 89 0.57 -1.37 -3.59
C PHE A 89 1.67 -1.69 -2.60
N PHE A 90 1.32 -2.47 -1.57
CA PHE A 90 2.28 -2.85 -0.53
C PHE A 90 2.89 -4.20 -0.84
N ILE A 91 4.21 -4.29 -0.73
CA ILE A 91 4.96 -5.52 -0.96
C ILE A 91 5.74 -5.87 0.29
N TYR A 92 5.56 -7.10 0.78
CA TYR A 92 6.29 -7.58 1.93
C TYR A 92 7.58 -8.25 1.45
N GLN A 93 8.72 -7.72 1.87
CA GLN A 93 10.02 -8.19 1.41
C GLN A 93 10.76 -9.01 2.46
N GLY A 94 10.16 -9.24 3.61
CA GLY A 94 10.75 -10.03 4.67
C GLY A 94 10.41 -11.50 4.58
N ARG A 95 11.14 -12.31 5.32
CA ARG A 95 10.91 -13.76 5.43
C ARG A 95 10.27 -14.14 6.74
N GLU A 96 10.41 -13.28 7.74
CA GLU A 96 9.87 -13.52 9.07
C GLU A 96 8.53 -12.83 9.25
N SER A 97 7.71 -13.40 10.13
CA SER A 97 6.45 -12.76 10.50
C SER A 97 6.75 -11.69 11.55
N LEU A 98 5.98 -10.61 11.51
CA LEU A 98 6.09 -9.54 12.50
C LEU A 98 4.79 -9.45 13.31
N PRO A 99 4.84 -8.94 14.54
CA PRO A 99 3.63 -8.64 15.29
C PRO A 99 2.80 -7.59 14.55
N TYR A 100 1.49 -7.64 14.71
CA TYR A 100 0.60 -6.68 14.06
C TYR A 100 0.96 -5.23 14.39
N THR A 101 1.32 -4.95 15.64
CA THR A 101 1.69 -3.58 16.04
C THR A 101 2.84 -3.03 15.22
N ARG A 102 3.82 -3.90 14.88
CA ARG A 102 4.95 -3.48 14.05
C ARG A 102 4.51 -3.26 12.60
N ILE A 103 3.66 -4.14 12.08
CA ILE A 103 3.10 -3.98 10.73
C ILE A 103 2.32 -2.67 10.65
N GLU A 104 1.49 -2.39 11.62
CA GLU A 104 0.71 -1.16 11.65
C GLU A 104 1.60 0.08 11.67
N GLN A 105 2.66 0.06 12.48
CA GLN A 105 3.60 1.16 12.55
C GLN A 105 4.24 1.42 11.19
N LEU A 106 4.68 0.35 10.51
CA LEU A 106 5.30 0.47 9.19
C LEU A 106 4.33 1.02 8.15
N VAL A 107 3.10 0.54 8.16
CA VAL A 107 2.06 1.04 7.25
C VAL A 107 1.80 2.52 7.49
N LYS A 108 1.69 2.94 8.74
CA LYS A 108 1.52 4.36 9.07
C LYS A 108 2.66 5.20 8.55
N GLU A 109 3.90 4.75 8.76
CA GLU A 109 5.09 5.48 8.29
C GLU A 109 5.10 5.61 6.77
N LEU A 110 4.73 4.55 6.07
CA LEU A 110 4.65 4.58 4.61
C LEU A 110 3.56 5.52 4.11
N LEU A 111 2.40 5.51 4.75
CA LEU A 111 1.30 6.39 4.39
C LEU A 111 1.65 7.86 4.64
N LEU A 112 2.32 8.16 5.75
CA LEU A 112 2.79 9.51 6.03
C LEU A 112 3.82 9.97 5.01
N SER A 113 4.77 9.11 4.66
CA SER A 113 5.78 9.43 3.65
C SER A 113 5.15 9.65 2.29
N TYR A 114 4.17 8.83 1.93
CA TYR A 114 3.42 8.98 0.69
C TYR A 114 2.70 10.33 0.66
N ASN A 115 2.01 10.67 1.72
CA ASN A 115 1.27 11.92 1.83
C ASN A 115 2.19 13.13 1.71
N ASN A 116 3.35 13.09 2.37
CA ASN A 116 4.33 14.16 2.30
C ASN A 116 4.94 14.30 0.90
N SER A 117 5.15 13.20 0.23
CA SER A 117 5.68 13.17 -1.14
C SER A 117 4.72 13.88 -2.11
N ILE A 118 3.43 13.59 -2.02
CA ILE A 118 2.41 14.20 -2.86
C ILE A 118 2.25 15.68 -2.55
N LYS A 119 2.21 16.04 -1.27
CA LYS A 119 2.12 17.43 -0.84
C LYS A 119 3.29 18.24 -1.38
N LYS A 120 4.50 17.70 -1.30
CA LYS A 120 5.70 18.37 -1.77
C LYS A 120 5.65 18.60 -3.28
N LYS A 121 5.17 17.61 -4.03
CA LYS A 121 5.00 17.72 -5.47
C LYS A 121 4.00 18.81 -5.83
N ASN A 122 2.87 18.87 -5.12
CA ASN A 122 1.85 19.88 -5.37
C ASN A 122 2.37 21.30 -5.12
N VAL A 123 3.17 21.47 -4.07
CA VAL A 123 3.78 22.77 -3.78
C VAL A 123 4.71 23.20 -4.90
N VAL A 124 5.49 22.27 -5.43
CA VAL A 124 6.39 22.55 -6.56
C VAL A 124 5.59 22.94 -7.81
N ASP A 125 4.49 22.26 -8.06
CA ASP A 125 3.66 22.53 -9.23
C ASP A 125 2.96 23.91 -9.16
N GLU A 126 2.76 24.44 -7.98
CA GLU A 126 2.13 25.74 -7.77
C GLU A 126 3.10 26.92 -7.99
N ILE A 127 4.36 26.67 -7.99
CA ILE A 127 5.38 27.67 -8.23
C ILE A 127 5.65 27.83 -9.71
#